data_e2f66ac0737b49e0dea92e599ef1c6d2
#
_entry.id   e2f66ac0737b49e0dea92e599ef1c6d2
#
_cell.length_a   1.000
_cell.length_b   1.000
_cell.length_c   1.000
_cell.angle_alpha   90.00
_cell.angle_beta   90.00
_cell.angle_gamma   90.00
#
_symmetry.space_group_name_H-M   'P 1'
#
loop_
_entity.id
_entity.type
_entity.pdbx_description
1 polymer ?
#
loop_
_entity_poly.entity_id
_entity_poly.type
_entity_poly.pdbx_seq_one_letter_code
_entity_poly.pdbx_strand_id
1 'polypeptide(L)'
;MKEAEALMYPLGEGGITAERFSKGFADALLGQIALYSGGYQTIRTDVPGLYGDVQFTTKGKEELGCVYARRNDYLDYYKIAEKYFQAALNNKGTAALVTVDDRSYANNPFQRHFQYTHDLALSPESIFEVGNIQGGQSGHTTTSEYSYAFGRPSSGGSNSHTSISRHITRFKLTIIERGNNT
;
A
#
# COMPACT_ATOMS: atom_id res chain seq x y z
N MET A 1 14.74 -8.28 -0.37
CA MET A 1 14.09 -7.21 -1.17
C MET A 1 15.11 -6.27 -1.83
N LYS A 2 16.09 -5.72 -1.10
CA LYS A 2 17.13 -4.85 -1.69
C LYS A 2 17.90 -5.49 -2.86
N GLU A 3 18.21 -6.77 -2.78
CA GLU A 3 18.92 -7.51 -3.86
C GLU A 3 18.02 -7.71 -5.08
N ALA A 4 16.72 -7.96 -4.85
CA ALA A 4 15.76 -8.16 -5.91
C ALA A 4 15.39 -6.85 -6.63
N GLU A 5 15.37 -5.71 -5.91
CA GLU A 5 15.03 -4.40 -6.46
C GLU A 5 15.90 -4.05 -7.69
N ALA A 6 17.20 -4.33 -7.61
CA ALA A 6 18.15 -4.05 -8.70
C ALA A 6 17.84 -4.81 -10.01
N LEU A 7 17.10 -5.92 -9.92
CA LEU A 7 16.73 -6.77 -11.05
C LEU A 7 15.30 -6.50 -11.57
N MET A 8 14.56 -5.61 -10.94
CA MET A 8 13.18 -5.30 -11.32
C MET A 8 13.11 -4.22 -12.39
N TYR A 9 12.12 -4.36 -13.27
CA TYR A 9 11.78 -3.35 -14.26
C TYR A 9 10.92 -2.24 -13.67
N PRO A 10 11.06 -0.99 -14.15
CA PRO A 10 10.07 0.05 -13.91
C PRO A 10 8.67 -0.34 -14.43
N LEU A 11 7.66 0.32 -13.92
CA LEU A 11 6.29 0.13 -14.41
C LEU A 11 6.20 0.54 -15.90
N GLY A 12 5.58 -0.32 -16.71
CA GLY A 12 5.45 -0.12 -18.15
C GLY A 12 6.58 -0.73 -18.99
N GLU A 13 7.66 -1.19 -18.37
CA GLU A 13 8.76 -1.88 -19.04
C GLU A 13 8.68 -3.39 -18.81
N GLY A 14 9.23 -4.19 -19.72
CA GLY A 14 9.26 -5.65 -19.60
C GLY A 14 7.89 -6.34 -19.39
N GLY A 15 6.80 -5.68 -19.80
CA GLY A 15 5.43 -6.19 -19.61
C GLY A 15 4.93 -6.05 -18.16
N ILE A 16 5.58 -5.22 -17.34
CA ILE A 16 5.16 -4.98 -15.95
C ILE A 16 4.01 -3.98 -15.92
N THR A 17 2.86 -4.44 -15.42
CA THR A 17 1.68 -3.63 -15.11
C THR A 17 1.60 -3.34 -13.60
N ALA A 18 0.68 -2.48 -13.18
CA ALA A 18 0.48 -2.17 -11.75
C ALA A 18 0.01 -3.39 -10.92
N GLU A 19 -0.37 -4.49 -11.54
CA GLU A 19 -0.72 -5.74 -10.83
C GLU A 19 0.51 -6.63 -10.59
N ARG A 20 1.69 -6.18 -10.98
CA ARG A 20 2.96 -6.87 -10.76
C ARG A 20 3.93 -6.01 -9.97
N PHE A 21 4.84 -6.65 -9.28
CA PHE A 21 5.89 -5.94 -8.55
C PHE A 21 6.82 -5.23 -9.53
N SER A 22 6.80 -3.90 -9.49
CA SER A 22 7.70 -3.04 -10.24
C SER A 22 8.85 -2.55 -9.35
N LYS A 23 9.89 -2.01 -9.96
CA LYS A 23 11.01 -1.39 -9.25
C LYS A 23 10.56 -0.24 -8.36
N GLY A 24 9.73 0.66 -8.87
CA GLY A 24 9.16 1.76 -8.11
C GLY A 24 8.33 1.30 -6.91
N PHE A 25 7.57 0.20 -7.05
CA PHE A 25 6.86 -0.40 -5.92
C PHE A 25 7.82 -0.96 -4.86
N ALA A 26 8.87 -1.67 -5.28
CA ALA A 26 9.85 -2.22 -4.34
C ALA A 26 10.55 -1.13 -3.53
N ASP A 27 10.94 -0.04 -4.19
CA ASP A 27 11.53 1.15 -3.54
C ASP A 27 10.53 1.79 -2.56
N ALA A 28 9.30 2.02 -2.98
CA ALA A 28 8.27 2.60 -2.11
C ALA A 28 8.00 1.74 -0.87
N LEU A 29 7.96 0.41 -1.05
CA LEU A 29 7.78 -0.52 0.07
C LEU A 29 8.99 -0.54 1.01
N LEU A 30 10.20 -0.47 0.50
CA LEU A 30 11.42 -0.34 1.31
C LEU A 30 11.42 0.97 2.11
N GLY A 31 11.01 2.09 1.49
CA GLY A 31 10.83 3.37 2.16
C GLY A 31 9.79 3.29 3.28
N GLN A 32 8.66 2.65 3.02
CA GLN A 32 7.60 2.46 4.01
C GLN A 32 8.07 1.60 5.19
N ILE A 33 8.74 0.48 4.92
CA ILE A 33 9.30 -0.39 5.97
C ILE A 33 10.28 0.39 6.84
N ALA A 34 11.17 1.18 6.23
CA ALA A 34 12.13 2.01 6.97
C ALA A 34 11.41 3.07 7.82
N LEU A 35 10.40 3.75 7.28
CA LEU A 35 9.60 4.75 8.00
C LEU A 35 8.94 4.14 9.23
N TYR A 36 8.28 2.99 9.07
CA TYR A 36 7.65 2.30 10.20
C TYR A 36 8.66 1.78 11.21
N SER A 37 9.83 1.30 10.74
CA SER A 37 10.91 0.84 11.64
C SER A 37 11.47 1.95 12.52
N GLY A 38 11.46 3.20 12.04
CA GLY A 38 11.84 4.38 12.83
C GLY A 38 10.70 4.94 13.69
N GLY A 39 9.48 4.44 13.55
CA GLY A 39 8.30 4.89 14.30
C GLY A 39 8.19 4.30 15.70
N TYR A 40 7.21 4.80 16.45
CA TYR A 40 6.80 4.16 17.69
C TYR A 40 6.03 2.89 17.40
N GLN A 41 6.36 1.84 18.17
CA GLN A 41 5.72 0.53 18.05
C GLN A 41 5.65 -0.16 19.41
N THR A 42 4.77 -1.14 19.53
CA THR A 42 4.75 -2.01 20.70
C THR A 42 5.89 -3.02 20.58
N ILE A 43 6.79 -3.02 21.55
CA ILE A 43 7.88 -3.98 21.66
C ILE A 43 7.63 -4.95 22.82
N ARG A 44 8.12 -6.17 22.68
CA ARG A 44 8.08 -7.19 23.74
C ARG A 44 9.29 -7.02 24.65
N THR A 45 9.05 -7.03 25.95
CA THR A 45 10.07 -6.95 27.00
C THR A 45 10.27 -8.27 27.74
N ASP A 46 9.32 -9.18 27.57
CA ASP A 46 9.29 -10.51 28.19
C ASP A 46 10.19 -11.55 27.50
N VAL A 47 10.77 -11.21 26.33
CA VAL A 47 11.67 -12.10 25.59
C VAL A 47 13.09 -11.52 25.58
N PRO A 48 13.99 -12.03 26.41
CA PRO A 48 15.36 -11.56 26.45
C PRO A 48 16.07 -11.71 25.10
N GLY A 49 16.82 -10.67 24.70
CA GLY A 49 17.65 -10.71 23.49
C GLY A 49 16.88 -10.61 22.16
N LEU A 50 15.55 -10.45 22.16
CA LEU A 50 14.73 -10.40 20.93
C LEU A 50 15.19 -9.30 19.95
N TYR A 51 15.66 -8.19 20.48
CA TYR A 51 16.08 -7.03 19.67
C TYR A 51 17.60 -6.82 19.61
N GLY A 52 18.39 -7.77 20.15
CA GLY A 52 19.85 -7.64 20.22
C GLY A 52 20.27 -6.39 20.99
N ASP A 53 21.22 -5.63 20.42
CA ASP A 53 21.78 -4.41 21.03
C ASP A 53 20.98 -3.14 20.74
N VAL A 54 19.79 -3.26 20.14
CA VAL A 54 18.96 -2.10 19.80
C VAL A 54 18.45 -1.42 21.06
N GLN A 55 18.76 -0.12 21.18
CA GLN A 55 18.30 0.70 22.30
C GLN A 55 16.96 1.38 21.94
N PHE A 56 16.06 1.43 22.93
CA PHE A 56 14.73 2.01 22.76
C PHE A 56 14.46 3.11 23.77
N THR A 57 13.76 4.14 23.37
CA THR A 57 13.10 5.10 24.23
C THR A 57 11.65 4.69 24.42
N THR A 58 11.28 4.33 25.64
CA THR A 58 9.92 3.89 25.98
C THR A 58 8.99 5.06 26.20
N LYS A 59 7.70 4.84 25.93
CA LYS A 59 6.62 5.79 26.20
C LYS A 59 5.47 5.07 26.92
N GLY A 60 5.18 5.52 28.12
CA GLY A 60 4.20 4.87 28.99
C GLY A 60 4.81 3.81 29.90
N LYS A 61 3.95 2.99 30.49
CA LYS A 61 4.33 1.89 31.39
C LYS A 61 4.36 0.57 30.62
N GLU A 62 5.23 -0.30 31.05
CA GLU A 62 5.24 -1.68 30.61
C GLU A 62 4.00 -2.42 31.16
N GLU A 63 3.29 -3.12 30.30
CA GLU A 63 2.14 -3.93 30.66
C GLU A 63 2.17 -5.26 29.90
N LEU A 64 1.92 -6.35 30.60
CA LEU A 64 1.86 -7.70 30.03
C LEU A 64 3.09 -8.10 29.19
N GLY A 65 4.28 -7.66 29.61
CA GLY A 65 5.53 -7.93 28.88
C GLY A 65 5.67 -7.15 27.59
N CYS A 66 4.96 -6.04 27.44
CA CYS A 66 5.04 -5.16 26.29
C CYS A 66 5.12 -3.69 26.71
N VAL A 67 5.81 -2.88 25.91
CA VAL A 67 5.86 -1.43 26.11
C VAL A 67 5.84 -0.72 24.75
N TYR A 68 5.24 0.46 24.71
CA TYR A 68 5.26 1.31 23.53
C TYR A 68 6.59 2.07 23.48
N ALA A 69 7.36 1.88 22.44
CA ALA A 69 8.72 2.39 22.35
C ALA A 69 9.14 2.72 20.91
N ARG A 70 10.21 3.49 20.81
CA ARG A 70 10.85 3.84 19.55
C ARG A 70 12.35 3.61 19.66
N ARG A 71 12.98 3.13 18.59
CA ARG A 71 14.43 2.98 18.48
C ARG A 71 15.13 4.32 18.66
N ASN A 72 16.29 4.33 19.31
CA ASN A 72 17.07 5.55 19.50
C ASN A 72 17.72 6.05 18.19
N ASP A 73 18.01 5.12 17.26
CA ASP A 73 18.55 5.39 15.93
C ASP A 73 17.48 5.68 14.84
N TYR A 74 16.28 6.09 15.25
CA TYR A 74 15.13 6.30 14.35
C TYR A 74 15.40 7.31 13.23
N LEU A 75 16.23 8.32 13.47
CA LEU A 75 16.56 9.32 12.45
C LEU A 75 17.31 8.71 11.26
N ASP A 76 18.13 7.69 11.48
CA ASP A 76 18.80 7.01 10.38
C ASP A 76 17.83 6.21 9.53
N TYR A 77 16.80 5.61 10.15
CA TYR A 77 15.70 4.96 9.41
C TYR A 77 14.87 5.97 8.62
N TYR A 78 14.66 7.18 9.11
CA TYR A 78 13.98 8.23 8.34
C TYR A 78 14.78 8.70 7.13
N LYS A 79 16.11 8.81 7.24
CA LYS A 79 17.00 9.07 6.08
C LYS A 79 16.95 7.93 5.06
N ILE A 80 16.91 6.68 5.54
CA ILE A 80 16.76 5.52 4.68
C ILE A 80 15.40 5.56 3.97
N ALA A 81 14.33 5.89 4.68
CA ALA A 81 12.99 6.03 4.12
C ALA A 81 12.96 7.12 3.03
N GLU A 82 13.50 8.30 3.30
CA GLU A 82 13.62 9.41 2.34
C GLU A 82 14.35 8.96 1.07
N LYS A 83 15.51 8.30 1.21
CA LYS A 83 16.27 7.77 0.09
C LYS A 83 15.46 6.83 -0.80
N TYR A 84 14.71 5.91 -0.19
CA TYR A 84 13.92 4.95 -0.94
C TYR A 84 12.65 5.57 -1.53
N PHE A 85 12.01 6.52 -0.87
CA PHE A 85 10.91 7.26 -1.48
C PHE A 85 11.36 8.09 -2.68
N GLN A 86 12.54 8.73 -2.59
CA GLN A 86 13.10 9.41 -3.75
C GLN A 86 13.45 8.45 -4.89
N ALA A 87 13.98 7.27 -4.57
CA ALA A 87 14.21 6.22 -5.56
C ALA A 87 12.89 5.74 -6.19
N ALA A 88 11.82 5.58 -5.41
CA ALA A 88 10.50 5.22 -5.91
C ALA A 88 9.94 6.25 -6.91
N LEU A 89 10.11 7.55 -6.64
CA LEU A 89 9.74 8.61 -7.57
C LEU A 89 10.53 8.54 -8.87
N ASN A 90 11.82 8.28 -8.79
CA ASN A 90 12.70 8.16 -9.96
C ASN A 90 12.38 6.89 -10.79
N ASN A 91 11.99 5.80 -10.14
CA ASN A 91 11.73 4.49 -10.74
C ASN A 91 10.23 4.21 -10.95
N LYS A 92 9.36 5.21 -10.86
CA LYS A 92 7.91 5.05 -10.98
C LYS A 92 7.43 4.53 -12.34
N GLY A 93 8.30 4.60 -13.35
CA GLY A 93 7.96 4.22 -14.72
C GLY A 93 6.84 5.08 -15.29
N THR A 94 5.81 4.44 -15.84
CA THR A 94 4.65 5.12 -16.44
C THR A 94 3.65 5.69 -15.44
N ALA A 95 3.85 5.48 -14.12
CA ALA A 95 2.92 6.04 -13.12
C ALA A 95 2.96 7.57 -13.11
N ALA A 96 1.77 8.18 -13.13
CA ALA A 96 1.60 9.63 -13.13
C ALA A 96 0.33 10.02 -12.39
N LEU A 97 0.34 11.20 -11.75
CA LEU A 97 -0.86 11.74 -11.09
C LEU A 97 -1.97 11.99 -12.10
N VAL A 98 -3.20 11.67 -11.73
CA VAL A 98 -4.40 12.05 -12.49
C VAL A 98 -4.70 13.52 -12.18
N THR A 99 -4.30 14.39 -13.08
CA THR A 99 -4.49 15.85 -12.94
C THR A 99 -5.71 16.37 -13.68
N VAL A 100 -6.31 15.55 -14.55
CA VAL A 100 -7.47 15.90 -15.36
C VAL A 100 -8.56 14.86 -15.18
N ASP A 101 -9.79 15.31 -15.01
CA ASP A 101 -10.96 14.45 -15.09
C ASP A 101 -11.48 14.47 -16.55
N ASP A 102 -11.36 13.34 -17.22
CA ASP A 102 -11.77 13.16 -18.63
C ASP A 102 -13.29 13.06 -18.81
N ARG A 103 -14.05 13.07 -17.72
CA ARG A 103 -15.52 13.06 -17.76
C ARG A 103 -16.04 14.48 -17.88
N SER A 104 -16.90 14.71 -18.83
CA SER A 104 -17.39 16.04 -19.19
C SER A 104 -18.17 16.78 -18.06
N TYR A 105 -18.63 16.08 -17.05
CA TYR A 105 -19.55 16.62 -16.03
C TYR A 105 -18.97 16.75 -14.62
N ALA A 106 -17.88 16.07 -14.31
CA ALA A 106 -17.42 15.93 -12.92
C ALA A 106 -16.28 16.89 -12.57
N ASN A 107 -15.37 17.15 -13.48
CA ASN A 107 -14.20 18.02 -13.31
C ASN A 107 -13.48 17.85 -11.96
N ASN A 108 -13.31 16.59 -11.53
CA ASN A 108 -12.68 16.24 -10.26
C ASN A 108 -11.65 15.12 -10.45
N PRO A 109 -10.37 15.46 -10.71
CA PRO A 109 -9.32 14.46 -10.93
C PRO A 109 -9.16 13.47 -9.77
N PHE A 110 -9.33 13.93 -8.54
CA PHE A 110 -9.25 13.08 -7.36
C PHE A 110 -10.35 12.01 -7.36
N GLN A 111 -11.59 12.39 -7.67
CA GLN A 111 -12.68 11.44 -7.81
C GLN A 111 -12.45 10.50 -9.01
N ARG A 112 -11.92 11.02 -10.12
CA ARG A 112 -11.60 10.21 -11.29
C ARG A 112 -10.64 9.07 -10.98
N HIS A 113 -9.63 9.34 -10.17
CA HIS A 113 -8.70 8.32 -9.70
C HIS A 113 -9.41 7.16 -9.00
N PHE A 114 -10.38 7.42 -8.12
CA PHE A 114 -11.16 6.35 -7.49
C PHE A 114 -12.07 5.61 -8.45
N GLN A 115 -12.57 6.29 -9.48
CA GLN A 115 -13.47 5.67 -10.44
C GLN A 115 -12.78 4.67 -11.38
N TYR A 116 -11.49 4.81 -11.64
CA TYR A 116 -10.75 3.76 -12.36
C TYR A 116 -10.96 2.39 -11.73
N THR A 117 -11.07 2.33 -10.40
CA THR A 117 -11.36 1.08 -9.68
C THR A 117 -12.76 0.52 -10.02
N HIS A 118 -13.76 1.40 -10.14
CA HIS A 118 -15.12 1.00 -10.53
C HIS A 118 -15.22 0.59 -12.00
N ASP A 119 -14.43 1.23 -12.84
CA ASP A 119 -14.38 0.97 -14.28
C ASP A 119 -13.57 -0.30 -14.61
N LEU A 120 -13.11 -1.04 -13.61
CA LEU A 120 -12.24 -2.21 -13.74
C LEU A 120 -10.94 -1.90 -14.49
N ALA A 121 -10.50 -0.65 -14.44
CA ALA A 121 -9.29 -0.18 -15.10
C ALA A 121 -8.18 0.11 -14.08
N LEU A 122 -6.94 -0.08 -14.48
CA LEU A 122 -5.78 0.31 -13.69
C LEU A 122 -5.68 1.84 -13.66
N SER A 123 -5.54 2.41 -12.47
CA SER A 123 -5.33 3.85 -12.37
C SER A 123 -3.93 4.24 -12.80
N PRO A 124 -3.76 5.32 -13.58
CA PRO A 124 -2.44 5.85 -13.94
C PRO A 124 -1.56 6.19 -12.72
N GLU A 125 -2.15 6.52 -11.56
CA GLU A 125 -1.39 6.82 -10.34
C GLU A 125 -0.88 5.59 -9.60
N SER A 126 -1.38 4.41 -9.96
CA SER A 126 -1.08 3.21 -9.20
C SER A 126 0.27 2.63 -9.59
N ILE A 127 1.16 2.49 -8.63
CA ILE A 127 2.42 1.76 -8.80
C ILE A 127 2.29 0.28 -8.44
N PHE A 128 1.24 -0.07 -7.68
CA PHE A 128 0.87 -1.44 -7.37
C PHE A 128 -0.61 -1.54 -6.99
N GLU A 129 -1.30 -2.52 -7.55
CA GLU A 129 -2.69 -2.84 -7.24
C GLU A 129 -2.88 -4.35 -7.13
N VAL A 130 -3.68 -4.77 -6.17
CA VAL A 130 -4.15 -6.16 -6.08
C VAL A 130 -5.49 -6.25 -6.78
N GLY A 131 -5.49 -6.84 -7.97
CA GLY A 131 -6.72 -7.10 -8.72
C GLY A 131 -7.42 -8.36 -8.21
N ASN A 132 -8.74 -8.31 -8.13
CA ASN A 132 -9.59 -9.47 -7.84
C ASN A 132 -10.48 -9.73 -9.04
N ILE A 133 -10.61 -10.99 -9.43
CA ILE A 133 -11.53 -11.41 -10.50
C ILE A 133 -12.95 -11.40 -9.95
N GLN A 134 -13.86 -10.77 -10.67
CA GLN A 134 -15.28 -10.80 -10.36
C GLN A 134 -15.87 -12.16 -10.77
N GLY A 135 -16.57 -12.78 -9.86
CA GLY A 135 -17.26 -14.06 -10.09
C GLY A 135 -16.39 -15.27 -9.83
N GLY A 136 -16.91 -16.20 -9.06
CA GLY A 136 -16.32 -17.51 -8.89
C GLY A 136 -16.68 -18.40 -10.08
N GLN A 137 -15.89 -19.44 -10.33
CA GLN A 137 -16.31 -20.51 -11.21
C GLN A 137 -17.60 -21.15 -10.67
N SER A 138 -18.49 -21.49 -11.57
CA SER A 138 -19.72 -22.22 -11.29
C SER A 138 -19.45 -23.43 -10.37
N GLY A 139 -20.05 -23.42 -9.18
CA GLY A 139 -19.93 -24.49 -8.20
C GLY A 139 -19.00 -24.22 -7.02
N HIS A 140 -18.15 -23.21 -7.07
CA HIS A 140 -17.36 -22.75 -5.93
C HIS A 140 -17.53 -21.24 -5.76
N THR A 141 -18.10 -20.82 -4.64
CA THR A 141 -18.15 -19.43 -4.24
C THR A 141 -16.79 -18.95 -3.78
N THR A 142 -15.85 -18.80 -4.69
CA THR A 142 -14.62 -18.06 -4.45
C THR A 142 -14.93 -16.57 -4.56
N THR A 143 -15.76 -16.07 -3.67
CA THR A 143 -15.85 -14.65 -3.40
C THR A 143 -14.51 -14.25 -2.79
N SER A 144 -13.90 -13.19 -3.29
CA SER A 144 -12.75 -12.61 -2.62
C SER A 144 -13.12 -12.36 -1.15
N GLU A 145 -12.37 -12.91 -0.21
CA GLU A 145 -12.58 -12.68 1.20
C GLU A 145 -12.48 -11.19 1.58
N TYR A 146 -11.80 -10.40 0.75
CA TYR A 146 -11.73 -8.94 0.89
C TYR A 146 -13.10 -8.27 0.75
N SER A 147 -13.88 -8.64 -0.24
CA SER A 147 -15.23 -8.08 -0.39
C SER A 147 -16.17 -8.52 0.75
N TYR A 148 -15.91 -9.70 1.32
CA TYR A 148 -16.62 -10.18 2.50
C TYR A 148 -16.22 -9.39 3.75
N ALA A 149 -14.93 -9.18 3.97
CA ALA A 149 -14.41 -8.53 5.18
C ALA A 149 -14.67 -7.01 5.21
N PHE A 150 -14.59 -6.35 4.05
CA PHE A 150 -14.65 -4.89 3.94
C PHE A 150 -15.85 -4.36 3.16
N GLY A 151 -16.68 -5.23 2.63
CA GLY A 151 -17.89 -4.84 1.91
C GLY A 151 -19.00 -4.39 2.84
N ARG A 152 -19.97 -3.64 2.30
CA ARG A 152 -21.18 -3.24 3.03
C ARG A 152 -21.99 -4.49 3.39
N PRO A 153 -22.35 -4.70 4.65
CA PRO A 153 -23.23 -5.80 5.02
C PRO A 153 -24.58 -5.64 4.30
N SER A 154 -25.06 -6.74 3.69
CA SER A 154 -26.40 -6.76 3.10
C SER A 154 -27.43 -6.72 4.21
N SER A 155 -28.40 -5.82 4.13
CA SER A 155 -29.46 -5.61 5.11
C SER A 155 -30.63 -6.63 5.00
N GLY A 156 -30.36 -7.83 4.53
CA GLY A 156 -31.37 -8.87 4.39
C GLY A 156 -30.84 -10.21 4.87
N GLY A 157 -31.38 -10.70 5.96
CA GLY A 157 -30.97 -11.86 6.72
C GLY A 157 -30.98 -13.21 6.01
N SER A 158 -30.38 -13.35 4.89
CA SER A 158 -29.96 -14.62 4.34
C SER A 158 -28.69 -14.38 3.53
N ASN A 159 -27.71 -15.15 3.76
CA ASN A 159 -26.41 -15.40 3.12
C ASN A 159 -26.18 -15.01 1.64
N SER A 160 -26.87 -14.03 1.10
CA SER A 160 -26.67 -13.55 -0.26
C SER A 160 -25.65 -12.42 -0.28
N HIS A 161 -24.40 -12.78 -0.18
CA HIS A 161 -23.25 -11.89 -0.43
C HIS A 161 -23.10 -11.51 -1.92
N THR A 162 -24.12 -11.71 -2.71
CA THR A 162 -24.11 -11.60 -4.16
C THR A 162 -24.19 -10.19 -4.69
N SER A 163 -24.51 -9.18 -3.88
CA SER A 163 -24.63 -7.81 -4.36
C SER A 163 -23.35 -6.97 -4.24
N ILE A 164 -22.31 -7.50 -3.63
CA ILE A 164 -21.03 -6.77 -3.41
C ILE A 164 -19.98 -7.13 -4.47
N SER A 165 -20.37 -7.81 -5.50
CA SER A 165 -19.49 -8.30 -6.56
C SER A 165 -18.78 -7.22 -7.38
N ARG A 166 -18.97 -5.95 -7.08
CA ARG A 166 -18.32 -4.84 -7.80
C ARG A 166 -17.35 -4.00 -7.00
N HIS A 167 -17.09 -4.33 -5.73
CA HIS A 167 -16.07 -3.65 -4.98
C HIS A 167 -14.76 -4.41 -5.08
N ILE A 168 -13.98 -4.04 -6.07
CA ILE A 168 -12.57 -4.43 -6.12
C ILE A 168 -11.89 -3.64 -5.01
N THR A 169 -11.57 -4.31 -3.91
CA THR A 169 -10.70 -3.71 -2.90
C THR A 169 -9.29 -3.73 -3.47
N ARG A 170 -8.87 -2.61 -4.03
CA ARG A 170 -7.50 -2.43 -4.50
C ARG A 170 -6.67 -1.88 -3.35
N PHE A 171 -5.67 -2.60 -2.95
CA PHE A 171 -4.63 -2.06 -2.10
C PHE A 171 -3.77 -1.13 -2.95
N LYS A 172 -3.80 0.17 -2.62
CA LYS A 172 -3.20 1.19 -3.45
C LYS A 172 -2.04 1.84 -2.70
N LEU A 173 -0.88 1.77 -3.29
CA LEU A 173 0.24 2.61 -2.91
C LEU A 173 0.33 3.74 -3.93
N THR A 174 -0.03 4.94 -3.52
CA THR A 174 0.00 6.14 -4.36
C THR A 174 1.20 6.99 -4.00
N ILE A 175 1.95 7.43 -4.99
CA ILE A 175 3.02 8.41 -4.81
C ILE A 175 2.39 9.81 -4.88
N ILE A 176 2.47 10.56 -3.78
CA ILE A 176 2.07 11.97 -3.74
C ILE A 176 3.32 12.82 -3.93
N GLU A 177 3.45 13.45 -5.09
CA GLU A 177 4.44 14.51 -5.28
C GLU A 177 3.93 15.78 -4.59
N ARG A 178 4.63 16.26 -3.56
CA ARG A 178 4.41 17.62 -3.10
C ARG A 178 4.99 18.56 -4.14
N GLY A 179 4.12 19.29 -4.83
CA GLY A 179 4.54 20.42 -5.64
C GLY A 179 5.24 21.43 -4.74
N ASN A 180 6.51 21.71 -5.01
CA ASN A 180 7.17 22.90 -4.50
C ASN A 180 6.47 24.10 -5.15
N ASN A 181 5.55 24.72 -4.46
CA ASN A 181 5.13 26.08 -4.77
C ASN A 181 6.27 27.00 -4.36
N THR A 182 7.10 27.39 -5.31
CA THR A 182 7.95 28.58 -5.22
C THR A 182 7.09 29.83 -5.44
#